data_e438d085604cb39e7f5ce7661ce59017
#
_entry.id   e438d085604cb39e7f5ce7661ce59017
#
_cell.length_a   1.000
_cell.length_b   1.000
_cell.length_c   1.000
_cell.angle_alpha   90.00
_cell.angle_beta   90.00
_cell.angle_gamma   90.00
#
_symmetry.space_group_name_H-M   'P 1'
#
loop_
_entity.id
_entity.type
_entity.pdbx_description
1 polymer ?
#
loop_
_entity_poly.entity_id
_entity_poly.type
_entity_poly.pdbx_seq_one_letter_code
_entity_poly.pdbx_strand_id
1 'polypeptide(L)'
;MSLKSIILPYLPISAQEAIGRVEDSPLGYRLVHGAFWSLFGAVVSRLLGLASSVIVARVLGKVGLGQFAIIQSTVGMFGMFAGFGLGQTTTKYVAELREKDPERAGRIMGMGGLMATFTGILMATFLFVFAPWLSTRTLADPGLAPLLRIGSLILIAEAMNGAQMGAFAGLE
;
A
#
# COMPACT_ATOMS: atom_id res chain seq x y z
N MET A 1 -35.02 -16.47 1.08
CA MET A 1 -34.32 -17.62 0.49
C MET A 1 -32.86 -17.44 0.74
N SER A 2 -32.26 -18.27 1.59
CA SER A 2 -30.84 -18.10 1.96
C SER A 2 -29.95 -18.63 0.83
N LEU A 3 -28.92 -17.84 0.42
CA LEU A 3 -27.88 -18.25 -0.54
C LEU A 3 -27.29 -19.65 -0.22
N LYS A 4 -27.36 -20.05 1.04
CA LYS A 4 -26.98 -21.35 1.58
C LYS A 4 -27.65 -22.54 0.90
N SER A 5 -28.96 -22.48 0.71
CA SER A 5 -29.72 -23.59 0.13
C SER A 5 -29.39 -23.90 -1.32
N ILE A 6 -28.72 -22.96 -2.00
CA ILE A 6 -28.33 -23.07 -3.41
C ILE A 6 -26.91 -23.62 -3.56
N ILE A 7 -25.99 -23.28 -2.64
CA ILE A 7 -24.56 -23.56 -2.78
C ILE A 7 -24.12 -24.81 -2.00
N LEU A 8 -24.77 -25.12 -0.85
CA LEU A 8 -24.39 -26.26 -0.01
C LEU A 8 -24.36 -27.61 -0.76
N PRO A 9 -25.33 -27.94 -1.64
CA PRO A 9 -25.37 -29.26 -2.30
C PRO A 9 -24.21 -29.47 -3.30
N TYR A 10 -23.53 -28.41 -3.74
CA TYR A 10 -22.42 -28.48 -4.72
C TYR A 10 -21.05 -28.56 -4.07
N LEU A 11 -20.96 -28.44 -2.74
CA LEU A 11 -19.68 -28.48 -2.02
C LEU A 11 -19.36 -29.90 -1.53
N PRO A 12 -18.08 -30.32 -1.52
CA PRO A 12 -17.67 -31.60 -0.96
C PRO A 12 -18.02 -31.67 0.55
N ILE A 13 -18.32 -32.89 1.03
CA ILE A 13 -18.77 -33.14 2.41
C ILE A 13 -17.84 -32.53 3.47
N SER A 14 -16.53 -32.57 3.21
CA SER A 14 -15.51 -31.95 4.07
C SER A 14 -15.65 -30.41 4.20
N ALA A 15 -16.11 -29.74 3.14
CA ALA A 15 -16.37 -28.31 3.17
C ALA A 15 -17.68 -27.98 3.89
N GLN A 16 -18.69 -28.83 3.77
CA GLN A 16 -19.98 -28.68 4.48
C GLN A 16 -19.78 -28.79 6.00
N GLU A 17 -18.98 -29.76 6.46
CA GLU A 17 -18.64 -29.93 7.87
C GLU A 17 -17.78 -28.77 8.41
N ALA A 18 -16.85 -28.25 7.60
CA ALA A 18 -16.04 -27.09 7.97
C ALA A 18 -16.91 -25.83 8.12
N ILE A 19 -17.87 -25.61 7.22
CA ILE A 19 -18.83 -24.49 7.29
C ILE A 19 -19.70 -24.60 8.54
N GLY A 20 -20.17 -25.80 8.87
CA GLY A 20 -20.99 -26.03 10.09
C GLY A 20 -20.20 -25.70 11.37
N ARG A 21 -18.95 -26.15 11.49
CA ARG A 21 -18.07 -25.84 12.65
C ARG A 21 -17.75 -24.35 12.78
N VAL A 22 -17.64 -23.64 11.67
CA VAL A 22 -17.35 -22.19 11.65
C VAL A 22 -18.59 -21.39 12.08
N GLU A 23 -19.80 -21.85 11.75
CA GLU A 23 -21.04 -21.17 12.15
C GLU A 23 -21.38 -21.32 13.63
N ASP A 24 -21.07 -22.47 14.23
CA ASP A 24 -21.32 -22.72 15.65
C ASP A 24 -20.34 -21.98 16.57
N SER A 25 -19.29 -21.36 16.02
CA SER A 25 -18.34 -20.57 16.79
C SER A 25 -18.55 -19.05 16.52
N PRO A 26 -18.70 -18.24 17.58
CA PRO A 26 -18.83 -16.78 17.45
C PRO A 26 -17.60 -16.14 16.77
N LEU A 27 -16.45 -16.82 16.81
CA LEU A 27 -15.22 -16.43 16.12
C LEU A 27 -15.32 -16.69 14.62
N GLY A 28 -15.90 -17.83 14.23
CA GLY A 28 -16.06 -18.22 12.84
C GLY A 28 -16.97 -17.26 12.06
N TYR A 29 -18.07 -16.84 12.66
CA TYR A 29 -18.98 -15.85 12.06
C TYR A 29 -18.27 -14.51 11.82
N ARG A 30 -17.48 -14.03 12.79
CA ARG A 30 -16.70 -12.80 12.64
C ARG A 30 -15.63 -12.88 11.54
N LEU A 31 -14.95 -14.03 11.44
CA LEU A 31 -13.95 -14.27 10.41
C LEU A 31 -14.56 -14.29 9.00
N VAL A 32 -15.66 -15.02 8.81
CA VAL A 32 -16.36 -15.07 7.50
C VAL A 32 -16.91 -13.71 7.12
N HIS A 33 -17.51 -12.99 8.08
CA HIS A 33 -18.01 -11.64 7.81
C HIS A 33 -16.90 -10.66 7.48
N GLY A 34 -15.80 -10.69 8.21
CA GLY A 34 -14.61 -9.88 7.93
C GLY A 34 -13.99 -10.21 6.57
N ALA A 35 -13.84 -11.50 6.25
CA ALA A 35 -13.32 -11.96 4.95
C ALA A 35 -14.22 -11.51 3.79
N PHE A 36 -15.55 -11.61 3.95
CA PHE A 36 -16.51 -11.16 2.93
C PHE A 36 -16.38 -9.66 2.66
N TRP A 37 -16.36 -8.82 3.71
CA TRP A 37 -16.21 -7.37 3.56
C TRP A 37 -14.83 -6.98 2.99
N SER A 38 -13.78 -7.69 3.41
CA SER A 38 -12.43 -7.50 2.85
C SER A 38 -12.39 -7.85 1.36
N LEU A 39 -12.98 -8.99 0.97
CA LEU A 39 -13.05 -9.40 -0.43
C LEU A 39 -13.89 -8.42 -1.27
N PHE A 40 -15.05 -8.03 -0.76
CA PHE A 40 -15.91 -7.04 -1.41
C PHE A 40 -15.19 -5.71 -1.60
N GLY A 41 -14.53 -5.19 -0.55
CA GLY A 41 -13.72 -3.99 -0.62
C GLY A 41 -12.58 -4.11 -1.63
N ALA A 42 -11.89 -5.26 -1.68
CA ALA A 42 -10.83 -5.51 -2.65
C ALA A 42 -11.35 -5.50 -4.10
N VAL A 43 -12.51 -6.14 -4.36
CA VAL A 43 -13.13 -6.15 -5.70
C VAL A 43 -13.54 -4.74 -6.13
N VAL A 44 -14.24 -4.00 -5.25
CA VAL A 44 -14.65 -2.61 -5.53
C VAL A 44 -13.43 -1.74 -5.79
N SER A 45 -12.40 -1.83 -4.96
CA SER A 45 -11.14 -1.09 -5.13
C SER A 45 -10.47 -1.40 -6.47
N ARG A 46 -10.44 -2.68 -6.89
CA ARG A 46 -9.89 -3.08 -8.19
C ARG A 46 -10.68 -2.52 -9.36
N LEU A 47 -12.01 -2.55 -9.28
CA LEU A 47 -12.88 -1.99 -10.33
C LEU A 47 -12.71 -0.47 -10.45
N LEU A 48 -12.66 0.24 -9.32
CA LEU A 48 -12.39 1.68 -9.30
C LEU A 48 -10.99 2.01 -9.83
N GLY A 49 -9.99 1.21 -9.49
CA GLY A 49 -8.63 1.33 -10.02
C GLY A 49 -8.58 1.16 -11.54
N LEU A 50 -9.29 0.16 -12.08
CA LEU A 50 -9.42 -0.04 -13.53
C LEU A 50 -10.13 1.14 -14.20
N ALA A 51 -11.25 1.59 -13.65
CA ALA A 51 -11.97 2.75 -14.18
C ALA A 51 -11.08 4.01 -14.19
N SER A 52 -10.38 4.26 -13.09
CA SER A 52 -9.43 5.37 -12.97
C SER A 52 -8.30 5.27 -14.02
N SER A 53 -7.71 4.08 -14.21
CA SER A 53 -6.64 3.89 -15.18
C SER A 53 -7.11 4.14 -16.62
N VAL A 54 -8.35 3.74 -16.96
CA VAL A 54 -8.95 4.01 -18.28
C VAL A 54 -9.17 5.50 -18.49
N ILE A 55 -9.66 6.23 -17.47
CA ILE A 55 -9.85 7.67 -17.53
C ILE A 55 -8.52 8.38 -17.74
N VAL A 56 -7.52 8.04 -16.94
CA VAL A 56 -6.16 8.58 -17.04
C VAL A 56 -5.58 8.33 -18.43
N ALA A 57 -5.71 7.11 -18.96
CA ALA A 57 -5.24 6.77 -20.29
C ALA A 57 -5.92 7.56 -21.41
N ARG A 58 -7.22 7.82 -21.28
CA ARG A 58 -7.97 8.63 -22.26
C ARG A 58 -7.60 10.11 -22.21
N VAL A 59 -7.38 10.65 -21.01
CA VAL A 59 -7.05 12.08 -20.83
C VAL A 59 -5.60 12.37 -21.24
N LEU A 60 -4.65 11.51 -20.84
CA LEU A 60 -3.23 11.73 -21.14
C LEU A 60 -2.83 11.29 -22.57
N GLY A 61 -3.60 10.42 -23.20
CA GLY A 61 -3.24 9.82 -24.48
C GLY A 61 -2.03 8.89 -24.37
N LYS A 62 -1.55 8.34 -25.50
CA LYS A 62 -0.48 7.34 -25.52
C LYS A 62 0.85 7.87 -24.97
N VAL A 63 1.23 9.08 -25.37
CA VAL A 63 2.52 9.67 -24.96
C VAL A 63 2.49 10.05 -23.50
N GLY A 64 1.45 10.76 -23.05
CA GLY A 64 1.32 11.16 -21.65
C GLY A 64 1.20 9.98 -20.70
N LEU A 65 0.51 8.90 -21.11
CA LEU A 65 0.44 7.67 -20.31
C LEU A 65 1.81 7.01 -20.16
N GLY A 66 2.61 6.98 -21.24
CA GLY A 66 3.99 6.49 -21.19
C GLY A 66 4.87 7.31 -20.24
N GLN A 67 4.82 8.64 -20.35
CA GLN A 67 5.54 9.54 -19.45
C GLN A 67 5.10 9.36 -17.98
N PHE A 68 3.80 9.27 -17.74
CA PHE A 68 3.27 9.00 -16.40
C PHE A 68 3.78 7.67 -15.82
N ALA A 69 3.78 6.60 -16.62
CA ALA A 69 4.29 5.29 -16.19
C ALA A 69 5.79 5.34 -15.85
N ILE A 70 6.59 6.05 -16.63
CA ILE A 70 8.03 6.23 -16.38
C ILE A 70 8.25 7.01 -15.07
N ILE A 71 7.51 8.09 -14.86
CA ILE A 71 7.60 8.88 -13.62
C ILE A 71 7.19 8.02 -12.43
N GLN A 72 6.06 7.34 -12.52
CA GLN A 72 5.56 6.50 -11.43
C GLN A 72 6.53 5.38 -11.06
N SER A 73 7.13 4.71 -12.04
CA SER A 73 8.12 3.67 -11.78
C SER A 73 9.42 4.24 -11.19
N THR A 74 9.86 5.40 -11.65
CA THR A 74 11.06 6.06 -11.11
C THR A 74 10.82 6.52 -9.67
N VAL A 75 9.72 7.21 -9.40
CA VAL A 75 9.33 7.64 -8.04
C VAL A 75 9.17 6.43 -7.13
N GLY A 76 8.48 5.37 -7.59
CA GLY A 76 8.31 4.13 -6.83
C GLY A 76 9.61 3.42 -6.49
N MET A 77 10.59 3.42 -7.39
CA MET A 77 11.94 2.89 -7.11
C MET A 77 12.62 3.67 -5.97
N PHE A 78 12.59 5.00 -6.04
CA PHE A 78 13.13 5.83 -4.95
C PHE A 78 12.33 5.68 -3.66
N GLY A 79 11.01 5.48 -3.75
CA GLY A 79 10.12 5.21 -2.61
C GLY A 79 10.49 3.92 -1.87
N MET A 80 10.87 2.86 -2.59
CA MET A 80 11.38 1.65 -1.96
C MET A 80 12.63 1.92 -1.12
N PHE A 81 13.57 2.71 -1.62
CA PHE A 81 14.76 3.11 -0.86
C PHE A 81 14.42 4.03 0.31
N ALA A 82 13.48 4.95 0.15
CA ALA A 82 13.03 5.82 1.24
C ALA A 82 12.38 5.03 2.38
N GLY A 83 11.63 3.97 2.06
CA GLY A 83 10.96 3.12 3.04
C GLY A 83 11.90 2.19 3.81
N PHE A 84 12.98 1.68 3.22
CA PHE A 84 13.98 0.77 3.80
C PHE A 84 13.44 -0.27 4.81
N GLY A 85 12.23 -0.77 4.60
CA GLY A 85 11.60 -1.72 5.54
C GLY A 85 11.19 -1.10 6.89
N LEU A 86 11.20 0.24 7.02
CA LEU A 86 10.82 0.93 8.26
C LEU A 86 9.41 0.57 8.70
N GLY A 87 8.48 0.43 7.75
CA GLY A 87 7.11 0.00 8.03
C GLY A 87 7.08 -1.38 8.70
N GLN A 88 7.75 -2.38 8.14
CA GLN A 88 7.78 -3.75 8.67
C GLN A 88 8.46 -3.82 10.05
N THR A 89 9.55 -3.07 10.22
CA THR A 89 10.25 -2.98 11.49
C THR A 89 9.36 -2.35 12.56
N THR A 90 8.68 -1.26 12.24
CA THR A 90 7.74 -0.59 13.13
C THR A 90 6.59 -1.53 13.50
N THR A 91 5.97 -2.22 12.53
CA THR A 91 4.92 -3.22 12.77
C THR A 91 5.35 -4.25 13.80
N LYS A 92 6.54 -4.86 13.60
CA LYS A 92 7.05 -5.92 14.49
C LYS A 92 7.21 -5.42 15.93
N TYR A 93 7.91 -4.31 16.13
CA TYR A 93 8.21 -3.82 17.47
C TYR A 93 6.98 -3.22 18.17
N VAL A 94 6.08 -2.59 17.42
CA VAL A 94 4.81 -2.10 17.98
C VAL A 94 3.94 -3.28 18.43
N ALA A 95 3.79 -4.32 17.60
CA ALA A 95 3.04 -5.52 17.97
C ALA A 95 3.60 -6.23 19.20
N GLU A 96 4.92 -6.27 19.35
CA GLU A 96 5.57 -6.90 20.51
C GLU A 96 5.40 -6.09 21.81
N LEU A 97 5.39 -4.76 21.71
CA LEU A 97 5.43 -3.87 22.88
C LEU A 97 4.07 -3.30 23.26
N ARG A 98 3.07 -3.35 22.39
CA ARG A 98 1.75 -2.72 22.65
C ARG A 98 1.10 -3.16 23.95
N GLU A 99 1.28 -4.43 24.34
CA GLU A 99 0.71 -4.98 25.58
C GLU A 99 1.67 -4.90 26.76
N LYS A 100 3.00 -4.98 26.52
CA LYS A 100 4.02 -5.01 27.58
C LYS A 100 4.45 -3.62 28.03
N ASP A 101 4.59 -2.68 27.09
CA ASP A 101 5.09 -1.33 27.34
C ASP A 101 4.55 -0.37 26.27
N PRO A 102 3.30 0.12 26.44
CA PRO A 102 2.66 1.02 25.47
C PRO A 102 3.43 2.32 25.24
N GLU A 103 4.17 2.79 26.27
CA GLU A 103 4.96 4.02 26.15
C GLU A 103 6.16 3.82 25.20
N ARG A 104 6.82 2.68 25.28
CA ARG A 104 7.88 2.32 24.33
C ARG A 104 7.33 2.09 22.93
N ALA A 105 6.16 1.46 22.79
CA ALA A 105 5.52 1.30 21.50
C ALA A 105 5.26 2.66 20.85
N GLY A 106 4.73 3.64 21.58
CA GLY A 106 4.52 5.02 21.09
C GLY A 106 5.83 5.72 20.69
N ARG A 107 6.91 5.53 21.45
CA ARG A 107 8.24 6.07 21.10
C ARG A 107 8.79 5.48 19.80
N ILE A 108 8.61 4.17 19.59
CA ILE A 108 9.04 3.49 18.35
C ILE A 108 8.24 4.01 17.15
N MET A 109 6.93 4.21 17.30
CA MET A 109 6.10 4.83 16.26
C MET A 109 6.61 6.23 15.89
N GLY A 110 6.89 7.07 16.89
CA GLY A 110 7.43 8.41 16.69
C GLY A 110 8.80 8.40 16.00
N MET A 111 9.72 7.53 16.46
CA MET A 111 11.03 7.35 15.82
C MET A 111 10.92 6.83 14.39
N GLY A 112 10.05 5.86 14.14
CA GLY A 112 9.79 5.35 12.80
C GLY A 112 9.28 6.45 11.85
N GLY A 113 8.36 7.29 12.32
CA GLY A 113 7.87 8.45 11.58
C GLY A 113 8.95 9.50 11.28
N LEU A 114 9.79 9.82 12.27
CA LEU A 114 10.92 10.76 12.09
C LEU A 114 11.95 10.22 11.10
N MET A 115 12.33 8.94 11.23
CA MET A 115 13.24 8.28 10.30
C MET A 115 12.68 8.24 8.88
N ALA A 116 11.40 7.88 8.72
CA ALA A 116 10.74 7.87 7.42
C ALA A 116 10.69 9.26 6.79
N THR A 117 10.43 10.30 7.58
CA THR A 117 10.44 11.68 7.10
C THR A 117 11.85 12.08 6.65
N PHE A 118 12.86 11.76 7.43
CA PHE A 118 14.25 12.06 7.10
C PHE A 118 14.69 11.34 5.82
N THR A 119 14.47 10.03 5.71
CA THR A 119 14.82 9.26 4.51
C THR A 119 13.98 9.68 3.29
N GLY A 120 12.72 10.03 3.49
CA GLY A 120 11.85 10.57 2.45
C GLY A 120 12.37 11.90 1.90
N ILE A 121 12.76 12.84 2.76
CA ILE A 121 13.35 14.12 2.37
C ILE A 121 14.70 13.90 1.66
N LEU A 122 15.54 12.99 2.16
CA LEU A 122 16.81 12.68 1.54
C LEU A 122 16.63 12.16 0.11
N MET A 123 15.74 11.18 -0.08
CA MET A 123 15.45 10.60 -1.40
C MET A 123 14.74 11.58 -2.33
N ALA A 124 13.84 12.40 -1.80
CA ALA A 124 13.18 13.46 -2.55
C ALA A 124 14.19 14.49 -3.05
N THR A 125 15.11 14.93 -2.19
CA THR A 125 16.18 15.87 -2.55
C THR A 125 17.11 15.26 -3.59
N PHE A 126 17.49 13.99 -3.41
CA PHE A 126 18.31 13.28 -4.38
C PHE A 126 17.63 13.21 -5.75
N LEU A 127 16.36 12.75 -5.80
CA LEU A 127 15.62 12.70 -7.06
C LEU A 127 15.44 14.09 -7.67
N PHE A 128 15.16 15.13 -6.87
CA PHE A 128 14.98 16.50 -7.35
C PHE A 128 16.25 17.04 -8.03
N VAL A 129 17.40 16.84 -7.41
CA VAL A 129 18.70 17.32 -7.92
C VAL A 129 19.12 16.52 -9.16
N PHE A 130 18.95 15.19 -9.13
CA PHE A 130 19.35 14.32 -10.23
C PHE A 130 18.30 14.19 -11.34
N ALA A 131 17.10 14.76 -11.18
CA ALA A 131 16.04 14.70 -12.20
C ALA A 131 16.49 15.13 -13.61
N PRO A 132 17.25 16.22 -13.82
CA PRO A 132 17.71 16.58 -15.16
C PRO A 132 18.68 15.56 -15.75
N TRP A 133 19.55 15.00 -14.93
CA TRP A 133 20.50 13.97 -15.37
C TRP A 133 19.78 12.66 -15.73
N LEU A 134 18.85 12.22 -14.89
CA LEU A 134 18.03 11.05 -15.15
C LEU A 134 17.21 11.20 -16.44
N SER A 135 16.54 12.32 -16.61
CA SER A 135 15.69 12.57 -17.77
C SER A 135 16.47 12.57 -19.09
N THR A 136 17.69 13.11 -19.11
CA THR A 136 18.49 13.20 -20.34
C THR A 136 19.30 11.93 -20.61
N ARG A 137 19.92 11.35 -19.58
CA ARG A 137 20.88 10.23 -19.75
C ARG A 137 20.23 8.85 -19.65
N THR A 138 19.22 8.70 -18.81
CA THR A 138 18.60 7.38 -18.55
C THR A 138 17.26 7.23 -19.27
N LEU A 139 16.42 8.26 -19.24
CA LEU A 139 15.06 8.21 -19.79
C LEU A 139 14.97 8.74 -21.22
N ALA A 140 16.05 9.38 -21.70
CA ALA A 140 16.17 9.94 -23.06
C ALA A 140 15.02 10.93 -23.43
N ASP A 141 14.37 11.53 -22.44
CA ASP A 141 13.32 12.53 -22.62
C ASP A 141 13.56 13.72 -21.63
N PRO A 142 14.15 14.82 -22.10
CA PRO A 142 14.40 16.00 -21.26
C PRO A 142 13.13 16.64 -20.69
N GLY A 143 11.97 16.41 -21.33
CA GLY A 143 10.67 16.90 -20.87
C GLY A 143 10.19 16.27 -19.57
N LEU A 144 10.79 15.14 -19.16
CA LEU A 144 10.47 14.48 -17.89
C LEU A 144 11.09 15.15 -16.67
N ALA A 145 12.15 15.99 -16.83
CA ALA A 145 12.83 16.60 -15.70
C ALA A 145 11.91 17.40 -14.75
N PRO A 146 11.05 18.32 -15.23
CA PRO A 146 10.14 19.05 -14.36
C PRO A 146 9.11 18.13 -13.69
N LEU A 147 8.66 17.10 -14.41
CA LEU A 147 7.68 16.13 -13.88
C LEU A 147 8.29 15.25 -12.78
N LEU A 148 9.55 14.82 -12.93
CA LEU A 148 10.28 14.08 -11.90
C LEU A 148 10.52 14.95 -10.65
N ARG A 149 10.78 16.27 -10.82
CA ARG A 149 10.90 17.20 -9.70
C ARG A 149 9.59 17.31 -8.91
N ILE A 150 8.46 17.40 -9.61
CA ILE A 150 7.15 17.39 -8.95
C ILE A 150 6.91 16.04 -8.26
N GLY A 151 7.20 14.94 -8.96
CA GLY A 151 7.10 13.58 -8.43
C GLY A 151 7.97 13.34 -7.20
N SER A 152 9.12 14.01 -7.08
CA SER A 152 9.98 13.84 -5.90
C SER A 152 9.32 14.32 -4.60
N LEU A 153 8.40 15.28 -4.66
CA LEU A 153 7.67 15.72 -3.46
C LEU A 153 6.73 14.64 -2.92
N ILE A 154 6.26 13.74 -3.79
CA ILE A 154 5.40 12.62 -3.40
C ILE A 154 6.16 11.63 -2.51
N LEU A 155 7.48 11.49 -2.69
CA LEU A 155 8.32 10.57 -1.91
C LEU A 155 8.26 10.83 -0.41
N ILE A 156 8.16 12.09 0.00
CA ILE A 156 8.05 12.46 1.41
C ILE A 156 6.74 11.92 1.98
N ALA A 157 5.64 12.15 1.25
CA ALA A 157 4.33 11.68 1.66
C ALA A 157 4.23 10.14 1.66
N GLU A 158 4.82 9.47 0.66
CA GLU A 158 4.86 8.00 0.58
C GLU A 158 5.68 7.39 1.73
N ALA A 159 6.83 7.96 2.06
CA ALA A 159 7.64 7.48 3.18
C ALA A 159 6.91 7.60 4.52
N MET A 160 6.25 8.74 4.75
CA MET A 160 5.43 8.94 5.96
C MET A 160 4.24 7.98 6.00
N ASN A 161 3.54 7.81 4.89
CA ASN A 161 2.41 6.89 4.79
C ASN A 161 2.85 5.44 5.07
N GLY A 162 3.98 5.00 4.52
CA GLY A 162 4.54 3.67 4.78
C GLY A 162 4.84 3.43 6.26
N ALA A 163 5.40 4.42 6.97
CA ALA A 163 5.67 4.31 8.40
C ALA A 163 4.37 4.27 9.23
N GLN A 164 3.37 5.09 8.88
CA GLN A 164 2.08 5.11 9.55
C GLN A 164 1.32 3.80 9.34
N MET A 165 1.28 3.28 8.13
CA MET A 165 0.65 1.99 7.83
C MET A 165 1.31 0.85 8.62
N GLY A 166 2.65 0.87 8.73
CA GLY A 166 3.37 -0.09 9.56
C GLY A 166 3.03 0.03 11.05
N ALA A 167 2.88 1.26 11.56
CA ALA A 167 2.48 1.50 12.94
C ALA A 167 1.06 0.98 13.23
N PHE A 168 0.09 1.29 12.37
CA PHE A 168 -1.29 0.80 12.52
C PHE A 168 -1.39 -0.72 12.42
N ALA A 169 -0.68 -1.34 11.47
CA ALA A 169 -0.65 -2.79 11.34
C ALA A 169 -0.05 -3.49 12.58
N GLY A 170 0.81 -2.80 13.36
CA GLY A 170 1.34 -3.31 14.61
C GLY A 170 0.37 -3.18 15.81
N LEU A 171 -0.68 -2.36 15.68
CA LEU A 171 -1.71 -2.18 16.71
C LEU A 171 -2.87 -3.18 16.59
N GLU A 172 -3.07 -3.78 15.43
CA GLU A 172 -4.08 -4.84 15.21
C GLU A 172 -3.59 -6.19 15.74
#